data_8875177211ff08a99a9e903d6f895052
#
_entry.id   8875177211ff08a99a9e903d6f895052
#
_cell.length_a   1.000
_cell.length_b   1.000
_cell.length_c   1.000
_cell.angle_alpha   90.00
_cell.angle_beta   90.00
_cell.angle_gamma   90.00
#
_symmetry.space_group_name_H-M   'P 1'
#
loop_
_entity.id
_entity.type
_entity.pdbx_description
1 polymer ?
#
loop_
_entity_poly.entity_id
_entity_poly.type
_entity_poly.pdbx_seq_one_letter_code
_entity_poly.pdbx_strand_id
1 'polypeptide(L)'
;MKHPIFLLFAILLSLAVKAQNFKYAFVTDTHVGSSTGEEDLNRTIADINALKDIDFVIITGDITEMGTNSELKLAKSIFSKLNKPYYIIPGNHDTGWSESGGVNFIKEFGSDKFIFDHNGYRFIACASGPYVRMSDGHIPRDATVWLDSVLKATPKNMPIIFANHYPLDNSLDNWYEATDLLKKYNIQYAICGHGHNNHPYNFEGIEATMGRSNLRAKDSIGGYNIVSMTKDTVFFQTKKPMQDILPVWRKIALKKFKDDQKKYERPNFSLNDKYPAAKEAWSYHSNANVVNTPTYASNNVIFGNSLGLVEAINKNSGKKVWTFSTKGAIYSSPVAVNGTVILGSGDGTIYALNAKTGKKIWQKVTGNSVLGSPVINGKQVYIGGSDNTFRALDIKTGKEIWAFKEVEGTIVGKPLVYQGKIIFGSWGRHLYALDINTGNLLWKWNNGQGNRMLSPAMVTPVAYQGIVYIAAPDRYLTAIDVNNGNTLWRNKEASVRESIGQSADSTLIYGKTMQDEIVAYKAQAQDPGVLWRYNVGFGYEHIPSMLIEKDGKVFFGTKNGVVYAIDPKKQSTVWAHKIDNSMINTINVIDSKNILASTMDGKVVWIKTQ
;
A
#
# COMPACT_ATOMS: atom_id res chain seq x y z
N MET A 1 -62.83 32.22 28.11
CA MET A 1 -62.27 30.91 28.44
C MET A 1 -60.76 30.97 28.20
N LYS A 2 -59.98 30.96 29.29
CA LYS A 2 -58.52 31.05 29.24
C LYS A 2 -57.94 29.62 29.27
N HIS A 3 -57.17 29.23 28.25
CA HIS A 3 -56.46 27.95 28.26
C HIS A 3 -55.07 28.16 28.89
N PRO A 4 -54.64 27.32 29.84
CA PRO A 4 -53.29 27.40 30.38
C PRO A 4 -52.33 26.63 29.45
N ILE A 5 -51.22 27.28 29.08
CA ILE A 5 -50.08 26.70 28.37
C ILE A 5 -49.24 25.94 29.42
N PHE A 6 -49.19 24.60 29.28
CA PHE A 6 -48.23 23.76 30.04
C PHE A 6 -46.89 23.83 29.36
N LEU A 7 -45.94 24.50 30.00
CA LEU A 7 -44.52 24.44 29.62
C LEU A 7 -43.90 23.14 30.18
N LEU A 8 -43.62 22.19 29.31
CA LEU A 8 -42.92 20.96 29.66
C LEU A 8 -41.41 21.26 29.73
N PHE A 9 -40.84 21.40 30.93
CA PHE A 9 -39.42 21.47 31.18
C PHE A 9 -38.82 20.06 31.02
N ALA A 10 -38.18 19.78 29.87
CA ALA A 10 -37.38 18.57 29.70
C ALA A 10 -36.04 18.78 30.47
N ILE A 11 -35.94 18.18 31.64
CA ILE A 11 -34.67 18.09 32.38
C ILE A 11 -33.80 17.07 31.65
N LEU A 12 -32.84 17.57 30.89
CA LEU A 12 -31.73 16.76 30.37
C LEU A 12 -30.82 16.37 31.56
N LEU A 13 -31.09 15.25 32.20
CA LEU A 13 -30.12 14.61 33.09
C LEU A 13 -28.94 14.14 32.23
N SER A 14 -27.87 14.91 32.19
CA SER A 14 -26.55 14.42 31.78
C SER A 14 -26.07 13.41 32.84
N LEU A 15 -26.37 12.14 32.62
CA LEU A 15 -25.73 11.05 33.37
C LEU A 15 -24.23 11.12 33.05
N ALA A 16 -23.46 11.71 33.96
CA ALA A 16 -22.02 11.57 33.97
C ALA A 16 -21.73 10.08 34.19
N VAL A 17 -21.51 9.34 33.11
CA VAL A 17 -21.02 7.95 33.19
C VAL A 17 -19.67 8.02 33.88
N LYS A 18 -19.62 7.63 35.16
CA LYS A 18 -18.35 7.46 35.88
C LYS A 18 -17.59 6.37 35.15
N ALA A 19 -16.39 6.69 34.71
CA ALA A 19 -15.49 5.69 34.12
C ALA A 19 -15.33 4.51 35.12
N GLN A 20 -15.85 3.35 34.73
CA GLN A 20 -15.68 2.12 35.50
C GLN A 20 -14.37 1.45 35.08
N ASN A 21 -13.77 0.69 35.98
CA ASN A 21 -12.64 -0.16 35.64
C ASN A 21 -13.09 -1.22 34.62
N PHE A 22 -12.28 -1.46 33.61
CA PHE A 22 -12.54 -2.49 32.62
C PHE A 22 -11.23 -3.08 32.09
N LYS A 23 -11.31 -4.22 31.42
CA LYS A 23 -10.14 -4.89 30.81
C LYS A 23 -10.43 -5.27 29.37
N TYR A 24 -9.40 -5.21 28.55
CA TYR A 24 -9.47 -5.74 27.19
C TYR A 24 -8.20 -6.53 26.84
N ALA A 25 -8.33 -7.45 25.89
CA ALA A 25 -7.20 -8.15 25.32
C ALA A 25 -6.66 -7.35 24.13
N PHE A 26 -5.35 -7.16 24.09
CA PHE A 26 -4.65 -6.51 22.97
C PHE A 26 -3.79 -7.56 22.27
N VAL A 27 -4.23 -7.93 21.05
CA VAL A 27 -3.62 -8.94 20.17
C VAL A 27 -3.09 -8.24 18.93
N THR A 28 -1.94 -8.67 18.42
CA THR A 28 -1.35 -8.13 17.19
C THR A 28 -0.46 -9.17 16.53
N ASP A 29 -0.19 -9.03 15.23
CA ASP A 29 0.78 -9.83 14.49
C ASP A 29 0.52 -11.34 14.64
N THR A 30 -0.66 -11.79 14.20
CA THR A 30 -1.10 -13.19 14.35
C THR A 30 -0.60 -14.08 13.22
N HIS A 31 -0.30 -13.52 12.06
CA HIS A 31 0.31 -14.18 10.91
C HIS A 31 -0.27 -15.56 10.57
N VAL A 32 -1.59 -15.67 10.51
CA VAL A 32 -2.27 -16.90 10.05
C VAL A 32 -1.80 -17.23 8.64
N GLY A 33 -1.34 -18.45 8.42
CA GLY A 33 -0.66 -18.87 7.17
C GLY A 33 0.84 -19.07 7.35
N SER A 34 1.46 -18.52 8.41
CA SER A 34 2.82 -18.87 8.83
C SER A 34 2.84 -20.27 9.49
N SER A 35 4.02 -20.79 9.75
CA SER A 35 4.20 -22.15 10.27
C SER A 35 3.47 -22.44 11.59
N THR A 36 3.23 -21.41 12.43
CA THR A 36 2.62 -21.58 13.76
C THR A 36 1.42 -20.66 14.00
N GLY A 37 1.16 -19.71 13.10
CA GLY A 37 0.16 -18.65 13.32
C GLY A 37 -1.24 -19.15 13.60
N GLU A 38 -1.69 -20.19 12.91
CA GLU A 38 -3.01 -20.81 13.14
C GLU A 38 -3.11 -21.41 14.53
N GLU A 39 -2.10 -22.19 14.94
CA GLU A 39 -2.08 -22.84 16.26
C GLU A 39 -2.00 -21.81 17.39
N ASP A 40 -1.11 -20.81 17.26
CA ASP A 40 -0.90 -19.77 18.26
C ASP A 40 -2.16 -18.92 18.44
N LEU A 41 -2.85 -18.55 17.34
CA LEU A 41 -4.09 -17.80 17.42
C LEU A 41 -5.23 -18.63 18.05
N ASN A 42 -5.39 -19.90 17.68
CA ASN A 42 -6.41 -20.76 18.30
C ASN A 42 -6.20 -20.89 19.81
N ARG A 43 -4.97 -21.03 20.28
CA ARG A 43 -4.64 -21.05 21.71
C ARG A 43 -4.99 -19.75 22.40
N THR A 44 -4.66 -18.61 21.76
CA THR A 44 -4.96 -17.27 22.29
C THR A 44 -6.47 -17.05 22.40
N ILE A 45 -7.25 -17.43 21.38
CA ILE A 45 -8.72 -17.32 21.41
C ILE A 45 -9.32 -18.17 22.53
N ALA A 46 -8.85 -19.42 22.71
CA ALA A 46 -9.31 -20.29 23.78
C ALA A 46 -9.00 -19.70 25.17
N ASP A 47 -7.79 -19.13 25.35
CA ASP A 47 -7.38 -18.49 26.59
C ASP A 47 -8.20 -17.23 26.90
N ILE A 48 -8.42 -16.35 25.93
CA ILE A 48 -9.25 -15.16 26.09
C ILE A 48 -10.70 -15.54 26.46
N ASN A 49 -11.25 -16.56 25.84
CA ASN A 49 -12.60 -17.03 26.12
C ASN A 49 -12.77 -17.56 27.55
N ALA A 50 -11.69 -18.10 28.14
CA ALA A 50 -11.68 -18.58 29.55
C ALA A 50 -11.61 -17.43 30.56
N LEU A 51 -11.15 -16.25 30.17
CA LEU A 51 -11.05 -15.06 31.03
C LEU A 51 -12.42 -14.36 31.11
N LYS A 52 -13.02 -14.34 32.32
CA LYS A 52 -14.36 -13.77 32.54
C LYS A 52 -14.39 -12.25 32.58
N ASP A 53 -13.27 -11.61 32.89
CA ASP A 53 -13.14 -10.19 33.17
C ASP A 53 -12.57 -9.38 31.99
N ILE A 54 -12.56 -9.96 30.79
CA ILE A 54 -12.24 -9.28 29.54
C ILE A 54 -13.54 -8.83 28.87
N ASP A 55 -13.66 -7.52 28.60
CA ASP A 55 -14.86 -6.94 28.01
C ASP A 55 -14.87 -7.07 26.48
N PHE A 56 -13.71 -6.86 25.83
CA PHE A 56 -13.55 -6.93 24.36
C PHE A 56 -12.09 -7.22 23.97
N VAL A 57 -11.86 -7.40 22.68
CA VAL A 57 -10.54 -7.64 22.10
C VAL A 57 -10.23 -6.59 21.05
N ILE A 58 -9.03 -6.01 21.06
CA ILE A 58 -8.51 -5.16 19.97
C ILE A 58 -7.40 -5.92 19.25
N ILE A 59 -7.47 -5.94 17.91
CA ILE A 59 -6.51 -6.62 17.03
C ILE A 59 -5.93 -5.60 16.06
N THR A 60 -4.61 -5.36 16.17
CA THR A 60 -3.94 -4.25 15.46
C THR A 60 -3.11 -4.69 14.26
N GLY A 61 -3.59 -5.62 13.46
CA GLY A 61 -3.01 -5.92 12.16
C GLY A 61 -2.05 -7.10 12.11
N ASP A 62 -1.52 -7.34 10.91
CA ASP A 62 -0.75 -8.52 10.50
C ASP A 62 -1.48 -9.81 10.93
N ILE A 63 -2.73 -9.88 10.47
CA ILE A 63 -3.64 -10.98 10.76
C ILE A 63 -3.19 -12.24 10.04
N THR A 64 -2.73 -12.06 8.82
CA THR A 64 -2.31 -13.11 7.89
C THR A 64 -0.84 -12.97 7.51
N GLU A 65 -0.22 -14.03 6.99
CA GLU A 65 1.18 -14.01 6.55
C GLU A 65 1.34 -13.33 5.18
N MET A 66 0.40 -13.55 4.24
CA MET A 66 0.49 -13.08 2.86
C MET A 66 -0.77 -12.36 2.38
N GLY A 67 -1.78 -12.18 3.22
CA GLY A 67 -3.05 -11.55 2.82
C GLY A 67 -3.81 -12.33 1.74
N THR A 68 -3.61 -13.64 1.64
CA THR A 68 -4.35 -14.47 0.68
C THR A 68 -5.81 -14.63 1.11
N ASN A 69 -6.70 -14.88 0.16
CA ASN A 69 -8.12 -15.09 0.44
C ASN A 69 -8.35 -16.28 1.37
N SER A 70 -7.53 -17.32 1.27
CA SER A 70 -7.59 -18.51 2.14
C SER A 70 -7.17 -18.17 3.56
N GLU A 71 -6.08 -17.44 3.74
CA GLU A 71 -5.59 -17.01 5.05
C GLU A 71 -6.60 -16.06 5.74
N LEU A 72 -7.17 -15.09 5.02
CA LEU A 72 -8.20 -14.19 5.55
C LEU A 72 -9.45 -14.95 6.03
N LYS A 73 -9.93 -15.92 5.24
CA LYS A 73 -11.07 -16.77 5.61
C LYS A 73 -10.75 -17.65 6.81
N LEU A 74 -9.56 -18.24 6.86
CA LEU A 74 -9.10 -19.02 7.99
C LEU A 74 -9.02 -18.17 9.26
N ALA A 75 -8.39 -17.02 9.19
CA ALA A 75 -8.31 -16.07 10.31
C ALA A 75 -9.71 -15.66 10.78
N LYS A 76 -10.62 -15.32 9.85
CA LYS A 76 -12.02 -15.00 10.18
C LYS A 76 -12.71 -16.16 10.90
N SER A 77 -12.50 -17.39 10.46
CA SER A 77 -13.09 -18.58 11.09
C SER A 77 -12.57 -18.78 12.52
N ILE A 78 -11.30 -18.44 12.78
CA ILE A 78 -10.71 -18.53 14.12
C ILE A 78 -11.24 -17.40 15.02
N PHE A 79 -11.23 -16.14 14.56
CA PHE A 79 -11.77 -15.01 15.33
C PHE A 79 -13.26 -15.15 15.62
N SER A 80 -14.04 -15.81 14.75
CA SER A 80 -15.47 -16.06 15.00
C SER A 80 -15.73 -16.99 16.21
N LYS A 81 -14.71 -17.69 16.74
CA LYS A 81 -14.79 -18.48 17.98
C LYS A 81 -14.69 -17.62 19.25
N LEU A 82 -14.35 -16.33 19.15
CA LEU A 82 -14.38 -15.42 20.30
C LEU A 82 -15.80 -15.27 20.82
N ASN A 83 -15.97 -15.43 22.13
CA ASN A 83 -17.22 -15.17 22.85
C ASN A 83 -17.31 -13.72 23.38
N LYS A 84 -16.39 -12.86 22.98
CA LYS A 84 -16.28 -11.44 23.30
C LYS A 84 -16.38 -10.61 22.03
N PRO A 85 -16.89 -9.37 22.10
CA PRO A 85 -16.75 -8.41 20.98
C PRO A 85 -15.29 -8.23 20.61
N TYR A 86 -14.99 -8.12 19.31
CA TYR A 86 -13.65 -7.79 18.86
C TYR A 86 -13.66 -6.71 17.78
N TYR A 87 -12.58 -5.92 17.75
CA TYR A 87 -12.36 -4.82 16.84
C TYR A 87 -11.01 -5.01 16.17
N ILE A 88 -10.97 -4.95 14.86
CA ILE A 88 -9.82 -5.41 14.06
C ILE A 88 -9.51 -4.42 12.94
N ILE A 89 -8.22 -4.20 12.70
CA ILE A 89 -7.69 -3.47 11.54
C ILE A 89 -6.63 -4.31 10.83
N PRO A 90 -6.35 -4.09 9.53
CA PRO A 90 -5.28 -4.78 8.84
C PRO A 90 -3.90 -4.21 9.16
N GLY A 91 -2.85 -5.04 8.96
CA GLY A 91 -1.46 -4.63 8.89
C GLY A 91 -0.90 -4.70 7.47
N ASN A 92 0.42 -4.54 7.32
CA ASN A 92 1.08 -4.56 6.02
C ASN A 92 1.05 -5.95 5.36
N HIS A 93 1.06 -7.03 6.13
CA HIS A 93 0.93 -8.39 5.59
C HIS A 93 -0.45 -8.64 4.99
N ASP A 94 -1.49 -8.00 5.51
CA ASP A 94 -2.87 -8.17 5.03
C ASP A 94 -3.17 -7.39 3.74
N THR A 95 -2.36 -6.38 3.41
CA THR A 95 -2.62 -5.45 2.29
C THR A 95 -1.51 -5.43 1.25
N GLY A 96 -0.24 -5.50 1.65
CA GLY A 96 0.92 -5.32 0.77
C GLY A 96 1.11 -6.45 -0.25
N TRP A 97 0.88 -7.69 0.14
CA TRP A 97 1.00 -8.89 -0.73
C TRP A 97 -0.34 -9.55 -1.04
N SER A 98 -1.41 -8.94 -0.62
CA SER A 98 -2.78 -9.44 -0.73
C SER A 98 -3.20 -9.68 -2.18
N GLU A 99 -3.97 -10.73 -2.41
CA GLU A 99 -4.60 -11.04 -3.70
C GLU A 99 -5.60 -9.97 -4.16
N SER A 100 -5.99 -9.07 -3.27
CA SER A 100 -6.98 -8.02 -3.53
C SER A 100 -6.51 -6.62 -3.17
N GLY A 101 -5.26 -6.46 -2.67
CA GLY A 101 -4.78 -5.17 -2.17
C GLY A 101 -5.62 -4.66 -0.99
N GLY A 102 -6.01 -5.54 -0.06
CA GLY A 102 -6.80 -5.19 1.13
C GLY A 102 -8.32 -5.19 0.94
N VAL A 103 -8.85 -5.27 -0.29
CA VAL A 103 -10.31 -5.28 -0.54
C VAL A 103 -10.99 -6.47 0.14
N ASN A 104 -10.38 -7.66 0.11
CA ASN A 104 -10.96 -8.84 0.73
C ASN A 104 -10.85 -8.84 2.27
N PHE A 105 -9.90 -8.08 2.86
CA PHE A 105 -9.91 -7.84 4.30
C PHE A 105 -11.22 -7.12 4.71
N ILE A 106 -11.58 -6.05 4.01
CA ILE A 106 -12.83 -5.32 4.26
C ILE A 106 -14.05 -6.23 4.04
N LYS A 107 -14.02 -7.08 3.01
CA LYS A 107 -15.10 -8.03 2.74
C LYS A 107 -15.30 -9.06 3.86
N GLU A 108 -14.21 -9.58 4.43
CA GLU A 108 -14.26 -10.60 5.50
C GLU A 108 -14.54 -9.99 6.89
N PHE A 109 -13.96 -8.82 7.19
CA PHE A 109 -14.04 -8.21 8.53
C PHE A 109 -14.95 -6.98 8.60
N GLY A 110 -15.48 -6.49 7.48
CA GLY A 110 -16.45 -5.40 7.40
C GLY A 110 -15.82 -4.02 7.20
N SER A 111 -14.66 -3.73 7.77
CA SER A 111 -13.98 -2.44 7.66
C SER A 111 -12.49 -2.57 7.94
N ASP A 112 -11.70 -1.64 7.45
CA ASP A 112 -10.28 -1.44 7.77
C ASP A 112 -10.05 -0.36 8.84
N LYS A 113 -11.11 0.13 9.45
CA LYS A 113 -11.14 1.14 10.50
C LYS A 113 -12.34 0.95 11.41
N PHE A 114 -12.25 1.40 12.66
CA PHE A 114 -13.37 1.33 13.59
C PHE A 114 -13.41 2.53 14.55
N ILE A 115 -14.61 2.75 15.10
CA ILE A 115 -14.88 3.64 16.20
C ILE A 115 -15.92 2.99 17.10
N PHE A 116 -15.71 3.02 18.42
CA PHE A 116 -16.70 2.65 19.41
C PHE A 116 -16.44 3.34 20.73
N ASP A 117 -17.45 3.44 21.57
CA ASP A 117 -17.36 4.00 22.92
C ASP A 117 -17.53 2.89 23.95
N HIS A 118 -16.67 2.88 24.97
CA HIS A 118 -16.74 1.96 26.09
C HIS A 118 -16.35 2.64 27.40
N ASN A 119 -17.21 2.57 28.41
CA ASN A 119 -17.00 3.13 29.75
C ASN A 119 -16.44 4.57 29.77
N GLY A 120 -16.96 5.43 28.88
CA GLY A 120 -16.59 6.84 28.83
C GLY A 120 -15.31 7.14 28.03
N TYR A 121 -14.72 6.16 27.36
CA TYR A 121 -13.60 6.29 26.46
C TYR A 121 -14.06 6.04 25.02
N ARG A 122 -13.48 6.75 24.05
CA ARG A 122 -13.65 6.53 22.62
C ARG A 122 -12.44 5.84 22.05
N PHE A 123 -12.65 4.69 21.42
CA PHE A 123 -11.63 3.94 20.69
C PHE A 123 -11.76 4.25 19.21
N ILE A 124 -10.64 4.65 18.58
CA ILE A 124 -10.57 4.97 17.16
C ILE A 124 -9.38 4.21 16.58
N ALA A 125 -9.58 3.54 15.45
CA ALA A 125 -8.48 2.88 14.76
C ALA A 125 -8.62 3.00 13.24
N CYS A 126 -7.49 2.98 12.53
CA CYS A 126 -7.47 2.89 11.08
C CYS A 126 -6.26 2.09 10.57
N ALA A 127 -6.38 1.58 9.34
CA ALA A 127 -5.30 0.95 8.63
C ALA A 127 -4.09 1.87 8.48
N SER A 128 -2.91 1.30 8.32
CA SER A 128 -1.65 2.00 8.06
C SER A 128 -0.86 1.39 6.90
N GLY A 129 -1.57 0.79 5.93
CA GLY A 129 -1.04 0.26 4.65
C GLY A 129 0.29 -0.45 4.77
N PRO A 130 1.13 -0.49 3.73
CA PRO A 130 0.88 -0.06 2.35
C PRO A 130 -0.02 -1.03 1.57
N TYR A 131 -0.40 -0.66 0.33
CA TYR A 131 -1.24 -1.49 -0.53
C TYR A 131 -0.49 -2.00 -1.76
N VAL A 132 -0.67 -3.30 -2.09
CA VAL A 132 -0.25 -3.97 -3.35
C VAL A 132 1.26 -4.08 -3.54
N ARG A 133 2.08 -3.40 -2.75
CA ARG A 133 3.54 -3.40 -2.88
C ARG A 133 4.23 -3.13 -1.54
N MET A 134 5.51 -3.46 -1.47
CA MET A 134 6.31 -3.05 -0.32
C MET A 134 6.64 -1.56 -0.40
N SER A 135 6.40 -0.86 0.71
CA SER A 135 6.86 0.51 0.96
C SER A 135 6.90 0.74 2.48
N ASP A 136 7.25 1.94 2.92
CA ASP A 136 7.00 2.36 4.29
C ASP A 136 5.49 2.30 4.59
N GLY A 137 5.10 2.24 5.84
CA GLY A 137 3.70 2.35 6.23
C GLY A 137 3.11 3.68 5.74
N HIS A 138 1.81 3.69 5.50
CA HIS A 138 1.07 4.86 5.07
C HIS A 138 -0.36 4.77 5.58
N ILE A 139 -0.81 5.74 6.37
CA ILE A 139 -2.21 5.85 6.75
C ILE A 139 -2.98 6.26 5.50
N PRO A 140 -3.92 5.42 4.99
CA PRO A 140 -4.61 5.72 3.75
C PRO A 140 -5.29 7.08 3.76
N ARG A 141 -5.28 7.77 2.62
CA ARG A 141 -5.88 9.11 2.51
C ARG A 141 -7.34 9.14 2.93
N ASP A 142 -8.14 8.15 2.55
CA ASP A 142 -9.53 8.04 2.99
C ASP A 142 -9.65 7.78 4.51
N ALA A 143 -8.68 7.10 5.11
CA ALA A 143 -8.62 6.91 6.56
C ALA A 143 -8.23 8.20 7.29
N THR A 144 -7.29 9.00 6.74
CA THR A 144 -6.95 10.32 7.31
C THR A 144 -8.15 11.28 7.23
N VAL A 145 -8.84 11.32 6.09
CA VAL A 145 -10.08 12.11 5.91
C VAL A 145 -11.18 11.65 6.88
N TRP A 146 -11.36 10.34 7.04
CA TRP A 146 -12.30 9.77 7.99
C TRP A 146 -11.94 10.10 9.44
N LEU A 147 -10.66 9.96 9.82
CA LEU A 147 -10.15 10.30 11.16
C LEU A 147 -10.44 11.75 11.51
N ASP A 148 -10.15 12.70 10.61
CA ASP A 148 -10.47 14.12 10.80
C ASP A 148 -11.97 14.35 11.01
N SER A 149 -12.82 13.68 10.21
CA SER A 149 -14.28 13.76 10.36
C SER A 149 -14.78 13.22 11.71
N VAL A 150 -14.27 12.04 12.12
CA VAL A 150 -14.60 11.41 13.40
C VAL A 150 -14.16 12.29 14.57
N LEU A 151 -12.95 12.84 14.52
CA LEU A 151 -12.43 13.71 15.54
C LEU A 151 -13.24 15.03 15.65
N LYS A 152 -13.64 15.62 14.52
CA LYS A 152 -14.53 16.81 14.51
C LYS A 152 -15.89 16.53 15.15
N ALA A 153 -16.42 15.32 15.00
CA ALA A 153 -17.67 14.90 15.65
C ALA A 153 -17.48 14.48 17.12
N THR A 154 -16.25 14.36 17.61
CA THR A 154 -15.92 13.93 18.97
C THR A 154 -15.87 15.15 19.92
N PRO A 155 -16.58 15.13 21.08
CA PRO A 155 -16.46 16.19 22.08
C PRO A 155 -15.01 16.38 22.52
N LYS A 156 -14.56 17.62 22.63
CA LYS A 156 -13.15 17.97 22.93
C LYS A 156 -12.61 17.38 24.23
N ASN A 157 -13.46 17.10 25.19
CA ASN A 157 -13.10 16.51 26.49
C ASN A 157 -13.24 14.99 26.52
N MET A 158 -13.79 14.35 25.46
CA MET A 158 -13.91 12.90 25.36
C MET A 158 -12.53 12.26 25.34
N PRO A 159 -12.19 11.37 26.30
CA PRO A 159 -10.90 10.68 26.27
C PRO A 159 -10.85 9.69 25.10
N ILE A 160 -9.78 9.77 24.31
CA ILE A 160 -9.59 8.97 23.10
C ILE A 160 -8.44 7.99 23.30
N ILE A 161 -8.60 6.78 22.82
CA ILE A 161 -7.55 5.77 22.64
C ILE A 161 -7.46 5.51 21.15
N PHE A 162 -6.26 5.66 20.59
CA PHE A 162 -6.02 5.45 19.17
C PHE A 162 -5.29 4.13 18.91
N ALA A 163 -5.62 3.44 17.82
CA ALA A 163 -4.92 2.23 17.41
C ALA A 163 -4.62 2.25 15.90
N ASN A 164 -3.45 1.79 15.54
CA ASN A 164 -3.04 1.48 14.19
C ASN A 164 -2.02 0.33 14.21
N HIS A 165 -1.59 -0.15 13.04
CA HIS A 165 -0.63 -1.26 13.01
C HIS A 165 0.81 -0.76 13.15
N TYR A 166 1.25 0.18 12.30
CA TYR A 166 2.58 0.79 12.41
C TYR A 166 2.68 1.76 13.59
N PRO A 167 3.87 1.93 14.20
CA PRO A 167 4.15 3.06 15.09
C PRO A 167 3.89 4.41 14.39
N LEU A 168 3.43 5.43 15.12
CA LEU A 168 3.28 6.79 14.59
C LEU A 168 4.63 7.54 14.60
N ASP A 169 5.59 7.00 13.87
CA ASP A 169 6.94 7.55 13.69
C ASP A 169 7.36 7.47 12.21
N ASN A 170 8.62 7.65 11.90
CA ASN A 170 9.14 7.64 10.54
C ASN A 170 9.09 6.28 9.81
N SER A 171 8.53 5.24 10.44
CA SER A 171 8.13 4.00 9.75
C SER A 171 6.84 4.18 8.93
N LEU A 172 6.11 5.27 9.18
CA LEU A 172 5.01 5.79 8.36
C LEU A 172 5.46 7.05 7.62
N ASP A 173 5.18 7.17 6.34
CA ASP A 173 5.54 8.35 5.57
C ASP A 173 4.69 9.59 5.93
N ASN A 174 3.49 9.39 6.48
CA ASN A 174 2.54 10.44 6.87
C ASN A 174 2.13 10.41 8.37
N TRP A 175 2.98 9.91 9.28
CA TRP A 175 2.70 9.83 10.73
C TRP A 175 2.21 11.15 11.33
N TYR A 176 2.79 12.26 10.85
CA TYR A 176 2.51 13.60 11.33
C TYR A 176 1.07 14.05 11.08
N GLU A 177 0.42 13.55 10.04
CA GLU A 177 -1.00 13.86 9.77
C GLU A 177 -1.88 13.34 10.89
N ALA A 178 -1.64 12.10 11.35
CA ALA A 178 -2.39 11.53 12.46
C ALA A 178 -2.05 12.19 13.81
N THR A 179 -0.77 12.39 14.12
CA THR A 179 -0.38 13.03 15.40
C THR A 179 -0.88 14.47 15.49
N ASP A 180 -0.80 15.26 14.41
CA ASP A 180 -1.32 16.63 14.36
C ASP A 180 -2.85 16.72 14.51
N LEU A 181 -3.58 15.70 14.05
CA LEU A 181 -5.01 15.61 14.27
C LEU A 181 -5.34 15.22 15.72
N LEU A 182 -4.73 14.15 16.23
CA LEU A 182 -4.98 13.59 17.55
C LEU A 182 -4.65 14.57 18.68
N LYS A 183 -3.53 15.32 18.58
CA LYS A 183 -3.09 16.31 19.58
C LYS A 183 -4.08 17.45 19.80
N LYS A 184 -5.00 17.70 18.87
CA LYS A 184 -6.08 18.69 19.03
C LYS A 184 -7.22 18.24 19.95
N TYR A 185 -7.18 16.98 20.43
CA TYR A 185 -8.23 16.35 21.23
C TYR A 185 -7.67 15.75 22.52
N ASN A 186 -8.52 15.12 23.32
CA ASN A 186 -8.13 14.52 24.60
C ASN A 186 -7.59 13.09 24.40
N ILE A 187 -6.52 12.93 23.59
CA ILE A 187 -5.86 11.65 23.40
C ILE A 187 -5.21 11.19 24.71
N GLN A 188 -5.47 9.94 25.12
CA GLN A 188 -4.91 9.35 26.33
C GLN A 188 -3.64 8.56 26.03
N TYR A 189 -3.72 7.67 25.05
CA TYR A 189 -2.58 6.90 24.54
C TYR A 189 -2.91 6.28 23.20
N ALA A 190 -1.86 5.76 22.54
CA ALA A 190 -2.00 4.96 21.33
C ALA A 190 -1.45 3.55 21.54
N ILE A 191 -1.94 2.59 20.74
CA ILE A 191 -1.43 1.21 20.67
C ILE A 191 -1.12 0.84 19.22
N CYS A 192 -0.06 0.05 19.02
CA CYS A 192 0.35 -0.45 17.71
C CYS A 192 0.97 -1.85 17.79
N GLY A 193 1.20 -2.48 16.63
CA GLY A 193 1.89 -3.75 16.45
C GLY A 193 3.18 -3.61 15.66
N HIS A 194 3.36 -4.44 14.63
CA HIS A 194 4.40 -4.40 13.61
C HIS A 194 5.81 -4.82 14.07
N GLY A 195 6.28 -4.35 15.21
CA GLY A 195 7.64 -4.65 15.69
C GLY A 195 7.79 -5.92 16.50
N HIS A 196 6.72 -6.68 16.68
CA HIS A 196 6.65 -8.00 17.35
C HIS A 196 7.09 -8.03 18.81
N ASN A 197 7.40 -6.88 19.43
CA ASN A 197 7.88 -6.79 20.80
C ASN A 197 7.04 -5.81 21.63
N ASN A 198 6.90 -6.09 22.91
CA ASN A 198 6.38 -5.10 23.84
C ASN A 198 7.37 -3.94 23.97
N HIS A 199 6.95 -2.74 23.57
CA HIS A 199 7.81 -1.56 23.59
C HIS A 199 7.03 -0.28 23.95
N PRO A 200 7.54 0.56 24.89
CA PRO A 200 6.97 1.87 25.15
C PRO A 200 7.40 2.87 24.07
N TYR A 201 6.44 3.69 23.63
CA TYR A 201 6.70 4.81 22.72
C TYR A 201 6.17 6.11 23.28
N ASN A 202 6.66 7.20 22.73
CA ASN A 202 6.08 8.52 22.84
C ASN A 202 6.06 9.16 21.45
N PHE A 203 4.87 9.30 20.87
CA PHE A 203 4.68 9.87 19.54
C PHE A 203 4.37 11.37 19.68
N GLU A 204 5.40 12.19 19.67
CA GLU A 204 5.27 13.67 19.75
C GLU A 204 4.40 14.13 20.95
N GLY A 205 4.63 13.57 22.13
CA GLY A 205 3.89 13.84 23.36
C GLY A 205 2.71 12.91 23.63
N ILE A 206 2.31 12.07 22.65
CA ILE A 206 1.30 11.03 22.85
C ILE A 206 1.99 9.78 23.40
N GLU A 207 1.65 9.37 24.62
CA GLU A 207 2.10 8.09 25.20
C GLU A 207 1.60 6.94 24.33
N ALA A 208 2.46 5.94 24.06
CA ALA A 208 2.05 4.82 23.22
C ALA A 208 2.70 3.50 23.62
N THR A 209 2.10 2.40 23.19
CA THR A 209 2.52 1.06 23.53
C THR A 209 2.44 0.15 22.31
N MET A 210 3.56 -0.43 21.91
CA MET A 210 3.59 -1.51 20.94
C MET A 210 3.34 -2.84 21.67
N GLY A 211 2.49 -3.68 21.10
CA GLY A 211 2.23 -5.03 21.57
C GLY A 211 3.22 -6.05 21.00
N ARG A 212 3.49 -7.10 21.77
CA ARG A 212 4.21 -8.26 21.26
C ARG A 212 3.37 -9.00 20.20
N SER A 213 4.03 -9.64 19.23
CA SER A 213 3.38 -10.57 18.31
C SER A 213 2.68 -11.72 19.05
N ASN A 214 1.56 -12.15 18.48
CA ASN A 214 0.86 -13.36 18.93
C ASN A 214 1.66 -14.64 18.64
N LEU A 215 2.56 -14.62 17.66
CA LEU A 215 3.40 -15.76 17.30
C LEU A 215 4.35 -16.15 18.46
N ARG A 216 4.58 -17.44 18.56
CA ARG A 216 5.60 -17.97 19.50
C ARG A 216 7.02 -17.56 19.11
N ALA A 217 7.30 -17.35 17.81
CA ALA A 217 8.62 -17.00 17.28
C ALA A 217 9.74 -17.89 17.87
N LYS A 218 10.62 -17.33 18.72
CA LYS A 218 11.67 -18.06 19.44
C LYS A 218 11.21 -18.66 20.78
N ASP A 219 10.01 -18.29 21.23
CA ASP A 219 9.40 -18.83 22.46
C ASP A 219 8.73 -20.20 22.17
N SER A 220 8.44 -20.95 23.21
CA SER A 220 7.68 -22.22 23.10
C SER A 220 6.18 -21.98 22.84
N ILE A 221 5.67 -20.78 23.16
CA ILE A 221 4.26 -20.42 23.04
C ILE A 221 4.13 -18.92 22.75
N GLY A 222 3.16 -18.54 21.92
CA GLY A 222 2.82 -17.16 21.62
C GLY A 222 2.25 -16.38 22.80
N GLY A 223 1.73 -15.19 22.57
CA GLY A 223 1.13 -14.41 23.64
C GLY A 223 0.48 -13.12 23.15
N TYR A 224 -0.11 -12.40 24.10
CA TYR A 224 -0.80 -11.15 23.88
C TYR A 224 -0.70 -10.27 25.12
N ASN A 225 -1.29 -9.09 25.13
CA ASN A 225 -1.34 -8.23 26.31
C ASN A 225 -2.75 -8.17 26.89
N ILE A 226 -2.86 -8.22 28.22
CA ILE A 226 -4.04 -7.78 28.96
C ILE A 226 -3.84 -6.33 29.33
N VAL A 227 -4.82 -5.50 28.99
CA VAL A 227 -4.83 -4.07 29.28
C VAL A 227 -5.93 -3.80 30.31
N SER A 228 -5.52 -3.34 31.48
CA SER A 228 -6.43 -3.01 32.59
C SER A 228 -6.54 -1.50 32.72
N MET A 229 -7.74 -0.99 32.53
CA MET A 229 -8.09 0.42 32.66
C MET A 229 -8.65 0.69 34.05
N THR A 230 -8.09 1.68 34.72
CA THR A 230 -8.67 2.25 35.96
C THR A 230 -9.06 3.70 35.70
N LYS A 231 -9.56 4.38 36.72
CA LYS A 231 -9.96 5.81 36.60
C LYS A 231 -8.81 6.72 36.13
N ASP A 232 -7.58 6.42 36.50
CA ASP A 232 -6.42 7.32 36.36
C ASP A 232 -5.18 6.67 35.74
N THR A 233 -5.21 5.36 35.51
CA THR A 233 -4.05 4.61 35.04
C THR A 233 -4.45 3.45 34.15
N VAL A 234 -3.72 3.23 33.07
CA VAL A 234 -3.77 2.00 32.27
C VAL A 234 -2.53 1.16 32.54
N PHE A 235 -2.73 -0.15 32.67
CA PHE A 235 -1.69 -1.14 32.96
C PHE A 235 -1.62 -2.16 31.82
N PHE A 236 -0.41 -2.49 31.38
CA PHE A 236 -0.16 -3.49 30.36
C PHE A 236 0.58 -4.69 30.98
N GLN A 237 0.06 -5.88 30.75
CA GLN A 237 0.59 -7.13 31.25
C GLN A 237 0.64 -8.16 30.13
N THR A 238 1.77 -8.86 29.99
CA THR A 238 1.86 -9.96 29.01
C THR A 238 1.12 -11.18 29.54
N LYS A 239 0.35 -11.82 28.67
CA LYS A 239 -0.33 -13.10 28.90
C LYS A 239 0.17 -14.12 27.88
N LYS A 240 0.68 -15.25 28.37
CA LYS A 240 0.91 -16.44 27.54
C LYS A 240 -0.30 -17.36 27.71
N PRO A 241 -0.89 -17.89 26.63
CA PRO A 241 -2.07 -18.75 26.72
C PRO A 241 -1.91 -19.89 27.73
N MET A 242 -2.94 -20.10 28.55
CA MET A 242 -3.01 -21.13 29.62
C MET A 242 -1.94 -21.01 30.72
N GLN A 243 -1.25 -19.88 30.85
CA GLN A 243 -0.29 -19.56 31.89
C GLN A 243 -0.78 -18.39 32.75
N ASP A 244 -0.10 -18.08 33.83
CA ASP A 244 -0.40 -16.91 34.66
C ASP A 244 -0.11 -15.61 33.91
N ILE A 245 -0.82 -14.55 34.29
CA ILE A 245 -0.56 -13.20 33.78
C ILE A 245 0.76 -12.72 34.39
N LEU A 246 1.68 -12.27 33.51
CA LEU A 246 2.97 -11.76 33.94
C LEU A 246 2.84 -10.41 34.67
N PRO A 247 3.85 -9.99 35.44
CA PRO A 247 3.85 -8.67 36.07
C PRO A 247 3.58 -7.53 35.12
N VAL A 248 3.07 -6.43 35.66
CA VAL A 248 2.86 -5.19 34.89
C VAL A 248 4.20 -4.68 34.37
N TRP A 249 4.34 -4.58 33.06
CA TRP A 249 5.55 -4.09 32.41
C TRP A 249 5.45 -2.63 31.96
N ARG A 250 4.24 -2.10 31.80
CA ARG A 250 3.99 -0.72 31.39
C ARG A 250 2.81 -0.14 32.17
N LYS A 251 2.95 1.13 32.58
CA LYS A 251 1.88 1.96 33.18
C LYS A 251 1.84 3.30 32.49
N ILE A 252 0.64 3.80 32.16
CA ILE A 252 0.42 5.15 31.63
C ILE A 252 -0.62 5.82 32.48
N ALA A 253 -0.30 7.01 32.99
CA ALA A 253 -1.25 7.84 33.73
C ALA A 253 -2.29 8.43 32.75
N LEU A 254 -3.57 8.23 33.04
CA LEU A 254 -4.67 8.79 32.27
C LEU A 254 -4.97 10.20 32.79
N LYS A 255 -4.72 11.19 31.95
CA LYS A 255 -4.92 12.60 32.29
C LYS A 255 -5.34 13.35 31.04
N LYS A 256 -6.03 14.48 31.24
CA LYS A 256 -6.37 15.36 30.11
C LYS A 256 -5.10 15.68 29.31
N PHE A 257 -5.13 15.39 28.04
CA PHE A 257 -4.01 15.65 27.14
C PHE A 257 -3.66 17.14 27.12
N LYS A 258 -2.38 17.42 27.19
CA LYS A 258 -1.82 18.76 27.00
C LYS A 258 -0.68 18.63 26.00
N ASP A 259 -0.80 19.34 24.89
CA ASP A 259 0.27 19.43 23.90
C ASP A 259 1.51 20.05 24.57
N ASP A 260 2.67 19.43 24.36
CA ASP A 260 3.95 19.87 24.93
C ASP A 260 4.51 21.12 24.24
N GLN A 261 3.84 21.60 23.18
CA GLN A 261 4.20 22.79 22.38
C GLN A 261 5.59 22.69 21.72
N LYS A 262 6.17 21.50 21.66
CA LYS A 262 7.44 21.29 20.96
C LYS A 262 7.23 21.37 19.47
N LYS A 263 8.24 21.89 18.77
CA LYS A 263 8.30 21.85 17.32
C LYS A 263 8.91 20.53 16.89
N TYR A 264 8.10 19.70 16.28
CA TYR A 264 8.53 18.42 15.72
C TYR A 264 8.89 18.55 14.23
N GLU A 265 9.70 17.62 13.76
CA GLU A 265 10.09 17.57 12.35
C GLU A 265 8.88 17.34 11.46
N ARG A 266 8.84 18.03 10.32
CA ARG A 266 7.83 17.90 9.28
C ARG A 266 8.53 17.81 7.93
N PRO A 267 7.86 17.24 6.88
CA PRO A 267 8.46 17.13 5.56
C PRO A 267 9.03 18.46 5.06
N ASN A 268 10.27 18.41 4.58
CA ASN A 268 10.97 19.59 4.08
C ASN A 268 10.83 19.69 2.56
N PHE A 269 10.37 20.82 2.07
CA PHE A 269 10.16 21.14 0.66
C PHE A 269 11.22 22.08 0.06
N SER A 270 12.29 22.42 0.80
CA SER A 270 13.34 23.35 0.33
C SER A 270 14.08 22.87 -0.92
N LEU A 271 13.97 21.58 -1.24
CA LEU A 271 14.46 21.04 -2.51
C LEU A 271 13.84 21.73 -3.73
N ASN A 272 12.58 22.16 -3.63
CA ASN A 272 11.87 22.86 -4.72
C ASN A 272 12.46 24.25 -4.98
N ASP A 273 13.01 24.90 -3.96
CA ASP A 273 13.68 26.20 -4.10
C ASP A 273 15.01 26.06 -4.82
N LYS A 274 15.69 24.92 -4.68
CA LYS A 274 16.94 24.63 -5.40
C LYS A 274 16.70 24.43 -6.91
N TYR A 275 15.53 23.95 -7.31
CA TYR A 275 15.17 23.65 -8.69
C TYR A 275 13.91 24.40 -9.15
N PRO A 276 13.90 25.74 -9.15
CA PRO A 276 12.70 26.54 -9.39
C PRO A 276 12.15 26.44 -10.81
N ALA A 277 12.91 25.84 -11.74
CA ALA A 277 12.46 25.59 -13.11
C ALA A 277 11.42 24.46 -13.22
N ALA A 278 11.40 23.52 -12.26
CA ALA A 278 10.42 22.44 -12.20
C ALA A 278 9.24 22.86 -11.29
N LYS A 279 8.06 23.04 -11.86
CA LYS A 279 6.87 23.50 -11.11
C LYS A 279 5.64 22.68 -11.46
N GLU A 280 4.74 22.53 -10.49
CA GLU A 280 3.41 22.00 -10.72
C GLU A 280 2.59 23.02 -11.53
N ALA A 281 2.22 22.66 -12.76
CA ALA A 281 1.29 23.48 -13.56
C ALA A 281 -0.12 23.42 -12.93
N TRP A 282 -0.45 22.28 -12.34
CA TRP A 282 -1.60 22.05 -11.48
C TRP A 282 -1.35 20.83 -10.59
N SER A 283 -2.08 20.77 -9.49
CA SER A 283 -2.16 19.64 -8.58
C SER A 283 -3.62 19.30 -8.32
N TYR A 284 -3.95 18.02 -8.33
CA TYR A 284 -5.24 17.48 -7.94
C TYR A 284 -5.05 16.52 -6.78
N HIS A 285 -5.85 16.61 -5.72
CA HIS A 285 -5.78 15.74 -4.57
C HIS A 285 -7.07 14.90 -4.48
N SER A 286 -6.97 13.61 -4.76
CA SER A 286 -8.05 12.65 -4.58
C SER A 286 -8.33 12.45 -3.07
N ASN A 287 -9.56 12.08 -2.72
CA ASN A 287 -9.92 11.74 -1.34
C ASN A 287 -9.48 10.33 -0.92
N ALA A 288 -8.72 9.64 -1.76
CA ALA A 288 -8.25 8.28 -1.55
C ALA A 288 -6.88 8.08 -2.19
N ASN A 289 -6.17 7.03 -1.83
CA ASN A 289 -4.85 6.72 -2.36
C ASN A 289 -4.88 6.51 -3.87
N VAL A 290 -3.86 7.02 -4.58
CA VAL A 290 -3.61 6.73 -5.98
C VAL A 290 -2.34 5.88 -6.07
N VAL A 291 -2.49 4.57 -6.28
CA VAL A 291 -1.38 3.58 -6.29
C VAL A 291 -1.04 3.12 -7.70
N ASN A 292 -1.49 3.81 -8.71
CA ASN A 292 -1.26 3.51 -10.13
C ASN A 292 -0.66 4.70 -10.87
N THR A 293 -0.01 4.39 -12.00
CA THR A 293 0.52 5.41 -12.91
C THR A 293 -0.63 6.01 -13.71
N PRO A 294 -0.87 7.32 -13.64
CA PRO A 294 -1.89 7.97 -14.44
C PRO A 294 -1.60 7.88 -15.94
N THR A 295 -2.64 7.70 -16.75
CA THR A 295 -2.54 7.78 -18.21
C THR A 295 -3.09 9.09 -18.75
N TYR A 296 -2.73 9.42 -20.00
CA TYR A 296 -3.20 10.62 -20.69
C TYR A 296 -3.91 10.25 -21.97
N ALA A 297 -5.16 10.70 -22.15
CA ALA A 297 -5.94 10.50 -23.38
C ALA A 297 -7.07 11.54 -23.50
N SER A 298 -7.42 11.91 -24.74
CA SER A 298 -8.57 12.79 -25.04
C SER A 298 -8.58 14.10 -24.22
N ASN A 299 -7.43 14.71 -23.99
CA ASN A 299 -7.24 15.90 -23.17
C ASN A 299 -7.47 15.71 -21.66
N ASN A 300 -7.57 14.48 -21.21
CA ASN A 300 -7.76 14.10 -19.82
C ASN A 300 -6.57 13.30 -19.29
N VAL A 301 -6.21 13.55 -18.03
CA VAL A 301 -5.38 12.69 -17.20
C VAL A 301 -6.32 11.76 -16.44
N ILE A 302 -6.12 10.44 -16.56
CA ILE A 302 -7.04 9.43 -16.06
C ILE A 302 -6.28 8.47 -15.15
N PHE A 303 -6.82 8.23 -13.97
CA PHE A 303 -6.26 7.34 -12.94
C PHE A 303 -7.38 6.71 -12.11
N GLY A 304 -7.05 5.72 -11.32
CA GLY A 304 -7.95 5.11 -10.36
C GLY A 304 -7.49 5.34 -8.92
N ASN A 305 -8.38 5.17 -7.95
CA ASN A 305 -8.06 5.30 -6.53
C ASN A 305 -8.49 4.08 -5.69
N SER A 306 -8.07 4.05 -4.42
CA SER A 306 -8.34 2.94 -3.50
C SER A 306 -9.82 2.79 -3.10
N LEU A 307 -10.67 3.78 -3.32
CA LEU A 307 -12.12 3.69 -3.13
C LEU A 307 -12.86 3.21 -4.39
N GLY A 308 -12.15 2.83 -5.45
CA GLY A 308 -12.76 2.31 -6.68
C GLY A 308 -13.28 3.38 -7.63
N LEU A 309 -12.87 4.64 -7.48
CA LEU A 309 -13.20 5.69 -8.44
C LEU A 309 -12.13 5.74 -9.53
N VAL A 310 -12.55 5.71 -10.79
CA VAL A 310 -11.75 6.15 -11.92
C VAL A 310 -12.06 7.63 -12.12
N GLU A 311 -11.04 8.48 -12.06
CA GLU A 311 -11.18 9.93 -12.15
C GLU A 311 -10.47 10.45 -13.39
N ALA A 312 -11.06 11.43 -14.04
CA ALA A 312 -10.46 12.14 -15.16
C ALA A 312 -10.36 13.64 -14.87
N ILE A 313 -9.16 14.16 -15.04
CA ILE A 313 -8.80 15.55 -14.79
C ILE A 313 -8.40 16.20 -16.11
N ASN A 314 -8.92 17.39 -16.40
CA ASN A 314 -8.50 18.13 -17.59
C ASN A 314 -7.02 18.48 -17.52
N LYS A 315 -6.24 18.12 -18.52
CA LYS A 315 -4.78 18.28 -18.54
C LYS A 315 -4.28 19.72 -18.40
N ASN A 316 -5.10 20.69 -18.83
CA ASN A 316 -4.69 22.10 -18.83
C ASN A 316 -5.07 22.82 -17.54
N SER A 317 -6.23 22.46 -16.95
CA SER A 317 -6.78 23.18 -15.81
C SER A 317 -6.67 22.45 -14.48
N GLY A 318 -6.31 21.17 -14.48
CA GLY A 318 -6.32 20.36 -13.25
C GLY A 318 -7.72 20.12 -12.65
N LYS A 319 -8.79 20.49 -13.37
CA LYS A 319 -10.17 20.34 -12.88
C LYS A 319 -10.75 18.98 -13.27
N LYS A 320 -11.51 18.40 -12.35
CA LYS A 320 -12.21 17.13 -12.57
C LYS A 320 -13.22 17.26 -13.71
N VAL A 321 -13.21 16.28 -14.63
CA VAL A 321 -14.09 16.23 -15.81
C VAL A 321 -15.18 15.20 -15.64
N TRP A 322 -14.81 13.97 -15.26
CA TRP A 322 -15.76 12.89 -15.03
C TRP A 322 -15.20 11.90 -13.99
N THR A 323 -16.11 11.10 -13.45
CA THR A 323 -15.79 9.95 -12.60
C THR A 323 -16.58 8.74 -13.05
N PHE A 324 -16.00 7.54 -12.82
CA PHE A 324 -16.66 6.26 -12.98
C PHE A 324 -16.42 5.42 -11.73
N SER A 325 -17.47 4.86 -11.13
CA SER A 325 -17.36 4.07 -9.91
C SER A 325 -17.33 2.58 -10.22
N THR A 326 -16.40 1.87 -9.62
CA THR A 326 -16.33 0.40 -9.54
C THR A 326 -16.70 -0.04 -8.11
N LYS A 327 -16.74 -1.36 -7.88
CA LYS A 327 -17.04 -1.91 -6.54
C LYS A 327 -15.78 -2.33 -5.76
N GLY A 328 -14.59 -2.02 -6.26
CA GLY A 328 -13.32 -2.36 -5.63
C GLY A 328 -12.21 -1.38 -6.01
N ALA A 329 -11.16 -1.31 -5.21
CA ALA A 329 -10.02 -0.43 -5.41
C ALA A 329 -9.40 -0.58 -6.81
N ILE A 330 -8.89 0.51 -7.37
CA ILE A 330 -8.19 0.55 -8.65
C ILE A 330 -6.69 0.72 -8.40
N TYR A 331 -5.96 -0.38 -8.48
CA TYR A 331 -4.49 -0.39 -8.38
C TYR A 331 -3.81 -0.61 -9.74
N SER A 332 -4.54 -1.18 -10.69
CA SER A 332 -4.13 -1.33 -12.09
C SER A 332 -3.87 0.04 -12.73
N SER A 333 -2.67 0.23 -13.29
CA SER A 333 -2.37 1.45 -14.05
C SER A 333 -3.15 1.45 -15.36
N PRO A 334 -4.02 2.44 -15.62
CA PRO A 334 -4.82 2.46 -16.83
C PRO A 334 -3.96 2.63 -18.07
N VAL A 335 -4.35 1.96 -19.16
CA VAL A 335 -3.75 2.18 -20.49
C VAL A 335 -4.78 2.76 -21.45
N ALA A 336 -4.34 3.66 -22.32
CA ALA A 336 -5.22 4.34 -23.25
C ALA A 336 -4.84 4.07 -24.71
N VAL A 337 -5.84 3.83 -25.57
CA VAL A 337 -5.69 3.66 -27.01
C VAL A 337 -6.97 4.11 -27.74
N ASN A 338 -6.83 4.89 -28.81
CA ASN A 338 -7.94 5.29 -29.68
C ASN A 338 -9.18 5.82 -28.92
N GLY A 339 -8.97 6.62 -27.87
CA GLY A 339 -10.05 7.16 -27.05
C GLY A 339 -10.70 6.19 -26.06
N THR A 340 -10.19 4.97 -25.94
CA THR A 340 -10.60 3.97 -24.94
C THR A 340 -9.53 3.88 -23.84
N VAL A 341 -9.96 3.83 -22.59
CA VAL A 341 -9.12 3.55 -21.42
C VAL A 341 -9.49 2.18 -20.87
N ILE A 342 -8.49 1.33 -20.62
CA ILE A 342 -8.67 -0.04 -20.10
C ILE A 342 -7.90 -0.17 -18.79
N LEU A 343 -8.53 -0.79 -17.79
CA LEU A 343 -7.97 -0.99 -16.45
C LEU A 343 -8.62 -2.19 -15.75
N GLY A 344 -7.94 -2.71 -14.75
CA GLY A 344 -8.47 -3.73 -13.83
C GLY A 344 -8.97 -3.10 -12.53
N SER A 345 -9.88 -3.79 -11.85
CA SER A 345 -10.44 -3.40 -10.55
C SER A 345 -10.35 -4.54 -9.54
N GLY A 346 -10.22 -4.17 -8.28
CA GLY A 346 -10.30 -5.07 -7.12
C GLY A 346 -11.64 -5.79 -6.97
N ASP A 347 -12.69 -5.33 -7.69
CA ASP A 347 -13.99 -6.03 -7.75
C ASP A 347 -13.99 -7.26 -8.69
N GLY A 348 -12.86 -7.58 -9.29
CA GLY A 348 -12.72 -8.71 -10.22
C GLY A 348 -13.19 -8.40 -11.64
N THR A 349 -13.20 -7.14 -12.04
CA THR A 349 -13.68 -6.73 -13.37
C THR A 349 -12.60 -5.94 -14.12
N ILE A 350 -12.45 -6.23 -15.41
CA ILE A 350 -11.70 -5.43 -16.37
C ILE A 350 -12.70 -4.48 -17.04
N TYR A 351 -12.42 -3.18 -17.01
CA TYR A 351 -13.27 -2.15 -17.59
C TYR A 351 -12.61 -1.48 -18.78
N ALA A 352 -13.40 -1.20 -19.81
CA ALA A 352 -13.06 -0.28 -20.88
C ALA A 352 -14.00 0.91 -20.85
N LEU A 353 -13.46 2.11 -20.75
CA LEU A 353 -14.19 3.36 -20.66
C LEU A 353 -13.83 4.29 -21.81
N ASN A 354 -14.77 5.12 -22.24
CA ASN A 354 -14.50 6.21 -23.17
C ASN A 354 -13.67 7.29 -22.46
N ALA A 355 -12.46 7.56 -22.92
CA ALA A 355 -11.51 8.48 -22.30
C ALA A 355 -12.02 9.92 -22.17
N LYS A 356 -12.91 10.36 -23.09
CA LYS A 356 -13.48 11.71 -23.07
C LYS A 356 -14.64 11.87 -22.09
N THR A 357 -15.45 10.83 -21.92
CA THR A 357 -16.75 10.94 -21.22
C THR A 357 -16.87 10.06 -19.96
N GLY A 358 -15.98 9.11 -19.76
CA GLY A 358 -16.06 8.11 -18.67
C GLY A 358 -17.14 7.04 -18.88
N LYS A 359 -17.90 7.08 -19.99
CA LYS A 359 -18.92 6.07 -20.26
C LYS A 359 -18.29 4.71 -20.50
N LYS A 360 -18.86 3.68 -19.87
CA LYS A 360 -18.42 2.29 -20.05
C LYS A 360 -18.70 1.83 -21.49
N ILE A 361 -17.66 1.30 -22.15
CA ILE A 361 -17.74 0.68 -23.48
C ILE A 361 -18.06 -0.81 -23.30
N TRP A 362 -17.23 -1.50 -22.53
CA TRP A 362 -17.44 -2.92 -22.18
C TRP A 362 -16.84 -3.22 -20.80
N GLN A 363 -17.17 -4.37 -20.28
CA GLN A 363 -16.57 -4.95 -19.08
C GLN A 363 -16.41 -6.47 -19.23
N LYS A 364 -15.38 -7.03 -18.59
CA LYS A 364 -15.15 -8.46 -18.48
C LYS A 364 -15.00 -8.82 -17.01
N VAL A 365 -15.96 -9.61 -16.49
CA VAL A 365 -15.87 -10.14 -15.13
C VAL A 365 -14.91 -11.33 -15.12
N THR A 366 -14.06 -11.40 -14.11
CA THR A 366 -13.08 -12.46 -13.84
C THR A 366 -13.40 -13.18 -12.53
N GLY A 367 -12.61 -14.17 -12.15
CA GLY A 367 -12.85 -14.97 -10.93
C GLY A 367 -12.40 -14.31 -9.63
N ASN A 368 -11.52 -13.29 -9.69
CA ASN A 368 -10.93 -12.61 -8.54
C ASN A 368 -10.44 -11.21 -8.94
N SER A 369 -9.89 -10.44 -8.01
CA SER A 369 -9.38 -9.08 -8.25
C SER A 369 -8.44 -8.99 -9.45
N VAL A 370 -8.49 -7.88 -10.18
CA VAL A 370 -7.59 -7.58 -11.30
C VAL A 370 -6.69 -6.41 -10.93
N LEU A 371 -5.51 -6.73 -10.37
CA LEU A 371 -4.53 -5.76 -9.89
C LEU A 371 -3.45 -5.45 -10.94
N GLY A 372 -3.22 -6.37 -11.89
CA GLY A 372 -2.23 -6.23 -12.95
C GLY A 372 -2.53 -5.05 -13.86
N SER A 373 -1.47 -4.39 -14.30
CA SER A 373 -1.58 -3.29 -15.27
C SER A 373 -1.63 -3.84 -16.69
N PRO A 374 -2.57 -3.37 -17.55
CA PRO A 374 -2.66 -3.85 -18.93
C PRO A 374 -1.53 -3.32 -19.80
N VAL A 375 -1.22 -4.08 -20.88
CA VAL A 375 -0.39 -3.62 -21.99
C VAL A 375 -1.12 -3.86 -23.31
N ILE A 376 -0.88 -2.99 -24.29
CA ILE A 376 -1.53 -3.05 -25.60
C ILE A 376 -0.51 -3.46 -26.67
N ASN A 377 -0.92 -4.37 -27.56
CA ASN A 377 -0.22 -4.64 -28.80
C ASN A 377 -1.24 -4.81 -29.95
N GLY A 378 -1.17 -3.94 -30.95
CA GLY A 378 -2.11 -3.92 -32.06
C GLY A 378 -3.57 -3.72 -31.63
N LYS A 379 -4.43 -4.70 -31.87
CA LYS A 379 -5.85 -4.69 -31.52
C LYS A 379 -6.16 -5.42 -30.21
N GLN A 380 -5.14 -5.84 -29.49
CA GLN A 380 -5.28 -6.69 -28.29
C GLN A 380 -4.75 -5.96 -27.05
N VAL A 381 -5.42 -6.19 -25.93
CA VAL A 381 -4.97 -5.82 -24.59
C VAL A 381 -4.67 -7.11 -23.80
N TYR A 382 -3.54 -7.10 -23.09
CA TYR A 382 -3.05 -8.20 -22.28
C TYR A 382 -3.07 -7.79 -20.83
N ILE A 383 -3.65 -8.61 -19.95
CA ILE A 383 -3.82 -8.28 -18.54
C ILE A 383 -3.91 -9.55 -17.69
N GLY A 384 -3.30 -9.52 -16.51
CA GLY A 384 -3.37 -10.57 -15.51
C GLY A 384 -4.21 -10.20 -14.30
N GLY A 385 -4.73 -11.20 -13.61
CA GLY A 385 -5.52 -11.04 -12.39
C GLY A 385 -5.08 -11.96 -11.25
N SER A 386 -5.78 -11.86 -10.13
CA SER A 386 -5.59 -12.72 -8.95
C SER A 386 -6.37 -14.03 -9.04
N ASP A 387 -7.04 -14.29 -10.16
CA ASP A 387 -7.72 -15.54 -10.46
C ASP A 387 -6.80 -16.54 -11.20
N ASN A 388 -5.49 -16.40 -11.00
CA ASN A 388 -4.43 -17.23 -11.61
C ASN A 388 -4.47 -17.25 -13.13
N THR A 389 -5.02 -16.21 -13.77
CA THR A 389 -5.23 -16.15 -15.20
C THR A 389 -4.60 -14.91 -15.83
N PHE A 390 -3.84 -15.13 -16.90
CA PHE A 390 -3.38 -14.06 -17.80
C PHE A 390 -4.17 -14.14 -19.12
N ARG A 391 -4.63 -13.01 -19.66
CA ARG A 391 -5.58 -12.94 -20.78
C ARG A 391 -5.17 -11.99 -21.88
N ALA A 392 -5.53 -12.34 -23.10
CA ALA A 392 -5.61 -11.44 -24.24
C ALA A 392 -7.07 -11.16 -24.57
N LEU A 393 -7.44 -9.87 -24.65
CA LEU A 393 -8.78 -9.44 -25.01
C LEU A 393 -8.73 -8.53 -26.24
N ASP A 394 -9.78 -8.59 -27.07
CA ASP A 394 -9.99 -7.61 -28.13
C ASP A 394 -10.32 -6.23 -27.52
N ILE A 395 -9.58 -5.20 -27.90
CA ILE A 395 -9.72 -3.85 -27.34
C ILE A 395 -11.11 -3.26 -27.55
N LYS A 396 -11.73 -3.53 -28.71
CA LYS A 396 -13.00 -2.92 -29.10
C LYS A 396 -14.20 -3.56 -28.39
N THR A 397 -14.14 -4.86 -28.16
CA THR A 397 -15.29 -5.67 -27.72
C THR A 397 -15.14 -6.26 -26.32
N GLY A 398 -13.90 -6.36 -25.79
CA GLY A 398 -13.61 -7.07 -24.54
C GLY A 398 -13.70 -8.60 -24.66
N LYS A 399 -13.92 -9.14 -25.88
CA LYS A 399 -13.97 -10.59 -26.11
C LYS A 399 -12.60 -11.22 -25.85
N GLU A 400 -12.60 -12.30 -25.08
CA GLU A 400 -11.39 -13.09 -24.80
C GLU A 400 -10.93 -13.80 -26.07
N ILE A 401 -9.65 -13.59 -26.43
CA ILE A 401 -8.99 -14.23 -27.56
C ILE A 401 -8.35 -15.52 -27.08
N TRP A 402 -7.60 -15.43 -25.97
CA TRP A 402 -7.05 -16.58 -25.26
C TRP A 402 -6.88 -16.27 -23.77
N ALA A 403 -6.76 -17.31 -22.96
CA ALA A 403 -6.48 -17.22 -21.52
C ALA A 403 -5.54 -18.34 -21.09
N PHE A 404 -4.47 -17.97 -20.39
CA PHE A 404 -3.57 -18.89 -19.70
C PHE A 404 -3.96 -18.94 -18.22
N LYS A 405 -4.38 -20.13 -17.72
CA LYS A 405 -5.02 -20.30 -16.40
C LYS A 405 -4.11 -20.96 -15.34
N GLU A 406 -2.82 -21.12 -15.66
CA GLU A 406 -1.86 -21.84 -14.81
C GLU A 406 -0.85 -20.89 -14.15
N VAL A 407 -1.22 -19.63 -13.94
CA VAL A 407 -0.36 -18.68 -13.22
C VAL A 407 -0.40 -18.98 -11.73
N GLU A 408 0.76 -19.20 -11.15
CA GLU A 408 0.89 -19.34 -9.70
C GLU A 408 0.94 -17.95 -9.05
N GLY A 409 -0.04 -17.62 -8.20
CA GLY A 409 -0.12 -16.36 -7.46
C GLY A 409 -0.57 -15.15 -8.30
N THR A 410 -0.80 -14.05 -7.61
CA THR A 410 -1.35 -12.81 -8.17
C THR A 410 -0.38 -12.11 -9.12
N ILE A 411 -0.91 -11.56 -10.21
CA ILE A 411 -0.20 -10.70 -11.15
C ILE A 411 -0.53 -9.24 -10.80
N VAL A 412 0.51 -8.43 -10.54
CA VAL A 412 0.36 -7.01 -10.14
C VAL A 412 1.18 -6.07 -11.03
N GLY A 413 2.29 -6.55 -11.61
CA GLY A 413 3.19 -5.78 -12.45
C GLY A 413 2.62 -5.46 -13.83
N LYS A 414 3.38 -4.68 -14.60
CA LYS A 414 3.09 -4.38 -16.01
C LYS A 414 3.84 -5.37 -16.90
N PRO A 415 3.16 -6.08 -17.82
CA PRO A 415 3.82 -7.01 -18.73
C PRO A 415 4.70 -6.30 -19.76
N LEU A 416 5.70 -7.03 -20.27
CA LEU A 416 6.50 -6.66 -21.43
C LEU A 416 6.02 -7.42 -22.67
N VAL A 417 5.82 -6.71 -23.79
CA VAL A 417 5.66 -7.31 -25.14
C VAL A 417 6.99 -7.23 -25.85
N TYR A 418 7.55 -8.38 -26.22
CA TYR A 418 8.84 -8.41 -26.90
C TYR A 418 8.98 -9.66 -27.79
N GLN A 419 9.35 -9.49 -29.07
CA GLN A 419 9.61 -10.56 -30.04
C GLN A 419 8.56 -11.69 -30.04
N GLY A 420 7.26 -11.32 -30.19
CA GLY A 420 6.16 -12.28 -30.23
C GLY A 420 5.83 -12.95 -28.89
N LYS A 421 6.38 -12.46 -27.79
CA LYS A 421 6.14 -12.96 -26.43
C LYS A 421 5.51 -11.90 -25.55
N ILE A 422 4.76 -12.36 -24.55
CA ILE A 422 4.32 -11.54 -23.41
C ILE A 422 4.97 -12.06 -22.14
N ILE A 423 5.68 -11.19 -21.41
CA ILE A 423 6.51 -11.54 -20.27
C ILE A 423 6.03 -10.79 -19.02
N PHE A 424 5.73 -11.50 -17.93
CA PHE A 424 5.21 -10.93 -16.69
C PHE A 424 5.60 -11.76 -15.46
N GLY A 425 5.64 -11.11 -14.30
CA GLY A 425 5.90 -11.75 -13.02
C GLY A 425 4.64 -11.97 -12.19
N SER A 426 4.73 -12.86 -11.18
CA SER A 426 3.64 -13.12 -10.23
C SER A 426 4.16 -13.32 -8.81
N TRP A 427 3.29 -13.20 -7.80
CA TRP A 427 3.57 -13.54 -6.41
C TRP A 427 3.75 -15.06 -6.16
N GLY A 428 3.61 -15.90 -7.20
CA GLY A 428 3.92 -17.32 -7.18
C GLY A 428 5.40 -17.64 -7.43
N ARG A 429 6.31 -16.69 -7.27
CA ARG A 429 7.78 -16.83 -7.43
C ARG A 429 8.27 -16.95 -8.87
N HIS A 430 7.39 -16.82 -9.88
CA HIS A 430 7.75 -17.05 -11.27
C HIS A 430 7.64 -15.79 -12.14
N LEU A 431 8.55 -15.70 -13.11
CA LEU A 431 8.41 -14.90 -14.32
C LEU A 431 7.96 -15.84 -15.44
N TYR A 432 6.96 -15.45 -16.20
CA TYR A 432 6.37 -16.23 -17.29
C TYR A 432 6.65 -15.57 -18.64
N ALA A 433 6.86 -16.37 -19.67
CA ALA A 433 6.77 -15.93 -21.05
C ALA A 433 5.76 -16.79 -21.79
N LEU A 434 4.77 -16.15 -22.39
CA LEU A 434 3.75 -16.78 -23.21
C LEU A 434 3.89 -16.33 -24.67
N ASP A 435 3.52 -17.20 -25.62
CA ASP A 435 3.33 -16.81 -27.01
C ASP A 435 2.19 -15.77 -27.09
N ILE A 436 2.46 -14.65 -27.72
CA ILE A 436 1.54 -13.51 -27.73
C ILE A 436 0.24 -13.78 -28.49
N ASN A 437 0.25 -14.69 -29.47
CA ASN A 437 -0.90 -15.00 -30.32
C ASN A 437 -1.78 -16.10 -29.75
N THR A 438 -1.16 -17.12 -29.12
CA THR A 438 -1.85 -18.33 -28.66
C THR A 438 -2.05 -18.40 -27.14
N GLY A 439 -1.24 -17.65 -26.37
CA GLY A 439 -1.23 -17.74 -24.91
C GLY A 439 -0.52 -18.98 -24.37
N ASN A 440 0.09 -19.80 -25.22
CA ASN A 440 0.82 -21.00 -24.79
C ASN A 440 2.07 -20.61 -23.97
N LEU A 441 2.34 -21.36 -22.90
CA LEU A 441 3.55 -21.21 -22.11
C LEU A 441 4.77 -21.58 -22.95
N LEU A 442 5.72 -20.65 -23.05
CA LEU A 442 7.02 -20.88 -23.69
C LEU A 442 8.07 -21.29 -22.66
N TRP A 443 8.13 -20.56 -21.56
CA TRP A 443 8.98 -20.87 -20.43
C TRP A 443 8.50 -20.16 -19.16
N LYS A 444 8.94 -20.65 -18.01
CA LYS A 444 8.86 -19.97 -16.71
C LYS A 444 10.21 -19.98 -16.03
N TRP A 445 10.53 -18.89 -15.37
CA TRP A 445 11.78 -18.69 -14.62
C TRP A 445 11.48 -18.35 -13.17
N ASN A 446 12.34 -18.75 -12.24
CA ASN A 446 12.34 -18.28 -10.86
C ASN A 446 13.77 -18.00 -10.38
N ASN A 447 13.89 -17.21 -9.29
CA ASN A 447 15.18 -16.83 -8.72
C ASN A 447 15.79 -17.85 -7.75
N GLY A 448 15.21 -19.04 -7.62
CA GLY A 448 15.64 -20.09 -6.70
C GLY A 448 15.27 -19.85 -5.23
N GLN A 449 14.54 -18.78 -4.91
CA GLN A 449 14.17 -18.43 -3.54
C GLN A 449 12.83 -19.10 -3.14
N GLY A 450 12.81 -19.71 -1.94
CA GLY A 450 11.58 -20.26 -1.36
C GLY A 450 10.60 -19.22 -0.85
N ASN A 451 11.10 -18.04 -0.44
CA ASN A 451 10.27 -16.97 0.12
C ASN A 451 9.49 -16.23 -0.99
N ARG A 452 8.15 -16.26 -0.89
CA ARG A 452 7.25 -15.58 -1.83
C ARG A 452 7.43 -14.06 -1.88
N MET A 453 7.87 -13.43 -0.79
CA MET A 453 8.17 -11.98 -0.76
C MET A 453 9.32 -11.57 -1.69
N LEU A 454 10.13 -12.53 -2.15
CA LEU A 454 11.21 -12.31 -3.12
C LEU A 454 10.77 -12.58 -4.57
N SER A 455 9.47 -12.74 -4.81
CA SER A 455 8.90 -12.99 -6.14
C SER A 455 9.10 -11.84 -7.10
N PRO A 456 9.23 -12.09 -8.42
CA PRO A 456 9.33 -11.05 -9.44
C PRO A 456 7.96 -10.41 -9.77
N ALA A 457 7.05 -10.29 -8.80
CA ALA A 457 5.66 -9.88 -9.02
C ALA A 457 5.50 -8.42 -9.45
N MET A 458 6.32 -7.53 -8.87
CA MET A 458 6.27 -6.08 -9.14
C MET A 458 7.23 -5.62 -10.24
N VAL A 459 8.01 -6.53 -10.81
CA VAL A 459 8.96 -6.14 -11.87
C VAL A 459 8.22 -5.65 -13.12
N THR A 460 8.79 -4.64 -13.75
CA THR A 460 8.49 -4.27 -15.13
C THR A 460 9.69 -4.66 -15.98
N PRO A 461 9.64 -5.81 -16.69
CA PRO A 461 10.78 -6.27 -17.47
C PRO A 461 11.12 -5.30 -18.60
N VAL A 462 12.41 -5.19 -18.94
CA VAL A 462 12.88 -4.52 -20.16
C VAL A 462 13.70 -5.50 -21.00
N ALA A 463 13.87 -5.24 -22.30
CA ALA A 463 14.57 -6.21 -23.17
C ALA A 463 15.37 -5.56 -24.29
N TYR A 464 16.48 -6.20 -24.63
CA TYR A 464 17.35 -5.80 -25.75
C TYR A 464 18.05 -7.03 -26.35
N GLN A 465 18.12 -7.12 -27.66
CA GLN A 465 18.84 -8.16 -28.44
C GLN A 465 18.62 -9.61 -27.95
N GLY A 466 17.35 -9.97 -27.67
CA GLY A 466 16.99 -11.31 -27.22
C GLY A 466 17.22 -11.58 -25.72
N ILE A 467 17.53 -10.58 -24.95
CA ILE A 467 17.77 -10.69 -23.51
C ILE A 467 16.71 -9.88 -22.76
N VAL A 468 16.09 -10.48 -21.74
CA VAL A 468 15.17 -9.85 -20.80
C VAL A 468 15.91 -9.51 -19.51
N TYR A 469 15.72 -8.30 -19.02
CA TYR A 469 16.31 -7.83 -17.75
C TYR A 469 15.20 -7.58 -16.73
N ILE A 470 15.40 -8.05 -15.51
CA ILE A 470 14.55 -7.78 -14.35
C ILE A 470 15.39 -7.50 -13.11
N ALA A 471 14.82 -6.77 -12.15
CA ALA A 471 15.32 -6.72 -10.78
C ALA A 471 14.17 -7.09 -9.85
N ALA A 472 14.32 -8.19 -9.10
CA ALA A 472 13.35 -8.65 -8.12
C ALA A 472 13.74 -8.18 -6.69
N PRO A 473 12.88 -8.39 -5.66
CA PRO A 473 13.20 -8.01 -4.28
C PRO A 473 14.44 -8.69 -3.69
N ASP A 474 14.97 -9.73 -4.34
CA ASP A 474 16.23 -10.39 -3.98
C ASP A 474 17.50 -9.55 -4.28
N ARG A 475 17.30 -8.35 -4.90
CA ARG A 475 18.32 -7.32 -5.17
C ARG A 475 19.33 -7.67 -6.25
N TYR A 476 18.99 -8.62 -7.10
CA TYR A 476 19.81 -8.95 -8.28
C TYR A 476 19.24 -8.29 -9.52
N LEU A 477 20.08 -7.60 -10.30
CA LEU A 477 19.80 -7.40 -11.70
C LEU A 477 20.06 -8.72 -12.41
N THR A 478 19.07 -9.24 -13.11
CA THR A 478 19.10 -10.57 -13.75
C THR A 478 18.87 -10.42 -15.23
N ALA A 479 19.73 -11.05 -16.04
CA ALA A 479 19.57 -11.19 -17.49
C ALA A 479 19.14 -12.61 -17.83
N ILE A 480 18.11 -12.74 -18.66
CA ILE A 480 17.45 -13.99 -19.02
C ILE A 480 17.36 -14.09 -20.54
N ASP A 481 17.73 -15.22 -21.13
CA ASP A 481 17.53 -15.49 -22.56
C ASP A 481 16.03 -15.55 -22.87
N VAL A 482 15.59 -14.69 -23.76
CA VAL A 482 14.16 -14.56 -24.12
C VAL A 482 13.59 -15.81 -24.80
N ASN A 483 14.42 -16.67 -25.40
CA ASN A 483 13.96 -17.82 -26.16
C ASN A 483 13.65 -19.04 -25.29
N ASN A 484 14.42 -19.21 -24.20
CA ASN A 484 14.36 -20.43 -23.37
C ASN A 484 14.19 -20.19 -21.88
N GLY A 485 14.27 -18.93 -21.40
CA GLY A 485 14.15 -18.58 -19.99
C GLY A 485 15.40 -18.88 -19.15
N ASN A 486 16.52 -19.25 -19.76
CA ASN A 486 17.75 -19.51 -19.03
C ASN A 486 18.37 -18.21 -18.48
N THR A 487 18.83 -18.25 -17.25
CA THR A 487 19.62 -17.16 -16.66
C THR A 487 20.96 -17.07 -17.36
N LEU A 488 21.25 -15.92 -17.97
CA LEU A 488 22.57 -15.62 -18.53
C LEU A 488 23.53 -15.17 -17.44
N TRP A 489 23.10 -14.23 -16.61
CA TRP A 489 23.84 -13.77 -15.44
C TRP A 489 22.91 -13.14 -14.40
N ARG A 490 23.42 -13.00 -13.17
CA ARG A 490 22.80 -12.30 -12.06
C ARG A 490 23.83 -11.48 -11.32
N ASN A 491 23.62 -10.16 -11.23
CA ASN A 491 24.55 -9.21 -10.61
C ASN A 491 23.89 -8.53 -9.40
N LYS A 492 24.56 -8.56 -8.25
CA LYS A 492 24.10 -7.95 -6.99
C LYS A 492 24.97 -6.76 -6.56
N GLU A 493 25.95 -6.39 -7.34
CA GLU A 493 26.97 -5.38 -6.99
C GLU A 493 26.35 -4.06 -6.54
N ALA A 494 25.26 -3.61 -7.19
CA ALA A 494 24.59 -2.35 -6.87
C ALA A 494 23.30 -2.51 -6.05
N SER A 495 22.89 -3.71 -5.66
CA SER A 495 21.67 -3.94 -4.90
C SER A 495 20.44 -3.24 -5.49
N VAL A 496 20.20 -3.40 -6.80
CA VAL A 496 19.02 -2.86 -7.50
C VAL A 496 17.78 -3.66 -7.09
N ARG A 497 16.71 -2.97 -6.72
CA ARG A 497 15.45 -3.61 -6.32
C ARG A 497 14.27 -3.04 -7.09
N GLU A 498 13.61 -3.87 -7.91
CA GLU A 498 12.34 -3.64 -8.63
C GLU A 498 12.29 -2.40 -9.54
N SER A 499 13.22 -1.45 -9.43
CA SER A 499 13.23 -0.20 -10.19
C SER A 499 14.34 -0.22 -11.23
N ILE A 500 13.99 -0.60 -12.45
CA ILE A 500 14.88 -0.56 -13.61
C ILE A 500 14.24 0.27 -14.74
N GLY A 501 15.04 0.58 -15.72
CA GLY A 501 14.64 1.18 -16.99
C GLY A 501 15.69 0.89 -18.04
N GLN A 502 15.49 1.37 -19.25
CA GLN A 502 16.49 1.25 -20.32
C GLN A 502 16.70 2.59 -21.04
N SER A 503 17.89 2.75 -21.63
CA SER A 503 18.19 3.91 -22.46
C SER A 503 17.28 3.96 -23.70
N ALA A 504 17.14 5.13 -24.29
CA ALA A 504 16.28 5.34 -25.45
C ALA A 504 16.68 4.44 -26.66
N ASP A 505 17.97 4.13 -26.79
CA ASP A 505 18.53 3.19 -27.78
C ASP A 505 18.55 1.74 -27.26
N SER A 506 18.09 1.48 -26.05
CA SER A 506 18.05 0.19 -25.35
C SER A 506 19.41 -0.45 -25.09
N THR A 507 20.53 0.25 -25.30
CA THR A 507 21.89 -0.29 -25.09
C THR A 507 22.34 -0.30 -23.63
N LEU A 508 21.66 0.47 -22.76
CA LEU A 508 21.93 0.53 -21.32
C LEU A 508 20.68 0.13 -20.53
N ILE A 509 20.93 -0.56 -19.41
CA ILE A 509 19.93 -0.83 -18.36
C ILE A 509 20.25 0.05 -17.17
N TYR A 510 19.33 0.92 -16.79
CA TYR A 510 19.40 1.73 -15.58
C TYR A 510 18.82 0.97 -14.39
N GLY A 511 19.41 1.16 -13.22
CA GLY A 511 18.90 0.65 -11.96
C GLY A 511 18.89 1.73 -10.89
N LYS A 512 17.79 1.83 -10.13
CA LYS A 512 17.74 2.60 -8.88
C LYS A 512 18.15 1.66 -7.74
N THR A 513 19.22 2.02 -7.04
CA THR A 513 19.73 1.22 -5.91
C THR A 513 18.90 1.45 -4.66
N MET A 514 19.14 0.65 -3.64
CA MET A 514 18.50 0.83 -2.33
C MET A 514 19.10 2.00 -1.53
N GLN A 515 20.18 2.64 -2.01
CA GLN A 515 20.79 3.78 -1.33
C GLN A 515 21.37 4.76 -2.35
N ASP A 516 20.76 5.92 -2.45
CA ASP A 516 21.25 7.14 -3.08
C ASP A 516 21.61 7.09 -4.57
N GLU A 517 21.80 5.93 -5.18
CA GLU A 517 22.46 5.86 -6.48
C GLU A 517 21.52 5.44 -7.61
N ILE A 518 21.77 6.03 -8.78
CA ILE A 518 21.38 5.45 -10.07
C ILE A 518 22.62 4.83 -10.71
N VAL A 519 22.48 3.63 -11.22
CA VAL A 519 23.55 2.87 -11.87
C VAL A 519 23.15 2.52 -13.31
N ALA A 520 24.15 2.27 -14.15
CA ALA A 520 23.93 1.74 -15.49
C ALA A 520 24.76 0.50 -15.76
N TYR A 521 24.20 -0.40 -16.55
CA TYR A 521 24.84 -1.60 -17.08
C TYR A 521 24.72 -1.61 -18.60
N LYS A 522 25.69 -2.19 -19.30
CA LYS A 522 25.51 -2.49 -20.74
C LYS A 522 24.51 -3.63 -20.91
N ALA A 523 23.59 -3.47 -21.86
CA ALA A 523 22.65 -4.51 -22.21
C ALA A 523 23.34 -5.58 -23.10
N GLN A 524 23.85 -6.67 -22.50
CA GLN A 524 24.59 -7.73 -23.18
C GLN A 524 24.48 -9.08 -22.49
N ALA A 525 24.88 -10.16 -23.19
CA ALA A 525 24.75 -11.54 -22.74
C ALA A 525 25.74 -11.96 -21.65
N GLN A 526 26.87 -11.26 -21.52
CA GLN A 526 27.85 -11.46 -20.44
C GLN A 526 27.64 -10.43 -19.34
N ASP A 527 27.87 -10.80 -18.08
CA ASP A 527 27.79 -9.84 -16.98
C ASP A 527 28.72 -8.66 -17.22
N PRO A 528 28.21 -7.45 -17.43
CA PRO A 528 29.02 -6.29 -17.76
C PRO A 528 29.68 -5.62 -16.54
N GLY A 529 29.27 -6.01 -15.30
CA GLY A 529 29.51 -5.18 -14.14
C GLY A 529 28.79 -3.82 -14.22
N VAL A 530 28.91 -3.01 -13.19
CA VAL A 530 28.38 -1.65 -13.18
C VAL A 530 29.23 -0.74 -14.07
N LEU A 531 28.64 -0.17 -15.13
CA LEU A 531 29.33 0.73 -16.06
C LEU A 531 29.63 2.10 -15.43
N TRP A 532 28.63 2.67 -14.72
CA TRP A 532 28.78 3.91 -13.97
C TRP A 532 27.77 3.96 -12.81
N ARG A 533 28.09 4.81 -11.82
CA ARG A 533 27.27 5.12 -10.66
C ARG A 533 27.15 6.64 -10.51
N TYR A 534 25.96 7.09 -10.17
CA TYR A 534 25.72 8.48 -9.82
C TYR A 534 24.96 8.55 -8.49
N ASN A 535 25.58 9.16 -7.48
CA ASN A 535 24.92 9.42 -6.20
C ASN A 535 24.00 10.64 -6.34
N VAL A 536 22.70 10.39 -6.24
CA VAL A 536 21.63 11.40 -6.36
C VAL A 536 21.29 12.00 -4.99
N GLY A 537 21.53 11.28 -3.90
CA GLY A 537 21.27 11.73 -2.53
C GLY A 537 19.80 11.61 -2.10
N PHE A 538 19.04 10.60 -2.57
CA PHE A 538 17.64 10.41 -2.19
C PHE A 538 17.45 9.58 -0.90
N GLY A 539 18.51 9.00 -0.36
CA GLY A 539 18.51 8.18 0.86
C GLY A 539 18.18 6.71 0.62
N TYR A 540 17.74 6.02 1.68
CA TYR A 540 17.28 4.65 1.58
C TYR A 540 16.02 4.54 0.75
N GLU A 541 15.99 3.59 -0.19
CA GLU A 541 14.95 3.46 -1.19
C GLU A 541 14.62 1.98 -1.45
N HIS A 542 13.34 1.62 -1.51
CA HIS A 542 12.92 0.24 -1.76
C HIS A 542 11.60 0.13 -2.52
N ILE A 543 11.06 1.26 -3.01
CA ILE A 543 9.79 1.26 -3.74
C ILE A 543 9.99 1.03 -5.24
N PRO A 544 9.04 0.34 -5.92
CA PRO A 544 9.06 0.19 -7.37
C PRO A 544 8.57 1.48 -8.06
N SER A 545 9.51 2.27 -8.57
CA SER A 545 9.23 3.39 -9.48
C SER A 545 10.23 3.31 -10.65
N MET A 546 9.74 2.89 -11.83
CA MET A 546 10.57 2.59 -12.98
C MET A 546 11.27 3.83 -13.51
N LEU A 547 12.49 3.65 -14.05
CA LEU A 547 13.26 4.71 -14.68
C LEU A 547 12.85 4.85 -16.14
N ILE A 548 12.60 6.08 -16.57
CA ILE A 548 12.17 6.38 -17.95
C ILE A 548 13.13 7.36 -18.57
N GLU A 549 13.83 6.97 -19.64
CA GLU A 549 14.61 7.92 -20.43
C GLU A 549 13.74 8.56 -21.51
N LYS A 550 13.80 9.87 -21.59
CA LYS A 550 13.17 10.67 -22.63
C LYS A 550 14.02 11.90 -22.91
N ASP A 551 14.28 12.18 -24.20
CA ASP A 551 15.05 13.35 -24.65
C ASP A 551 16.40 13.49 -23.90
N GLY A 552 17.11 12.37 -23.68
CA GLY A 552 18.43 12.33 -23.04
C GLY A 552 18.44 12.61 -21.54
N LYS A 553 17.30 12.52 -20.87
CA LYS A 553 17.17 12.61 -19.41
C LYS A 553 16.49 11.37 -18.87
N VAL A 554 16.92 10.91 -17.70
CA VAL A 554 16.29 9.79 -16.97
C VAL A 554 15.45 10.33 -15.83
N PHE A 555 14.19 9.94 -15.81
CA PHE A 555 13.20 10.37 -14.83
C PHE A 555 12.77 9.22 -13.94
N PHE A 556 12.60 9.49 -12.64
CA PHE A 556 12.11 8.50 -11.67
C PHE A 556 11.52 9.16 -10.42
N GLY A 557 10.72 8.40 -9.69
CA GLY A 557 10.19 8.80 -8.40
C GLY A 557 10.87 8.12 -7.23
N THR A 558 10.68 8.66 -6.02
CA THR A 558 11.21 8.13 -4.77
C THR A 558 10.13 7.91 -3.72
N LYS A 559 10.45 7.19 -2.65
CA LYS A 559 9.54 6.95 -1.54
C LYS A 559 9.15 8.21 -0.75
N ASN A 560 10.01 9.23 -0.80
CA ASN A 560 9.84 10.49 -0.07
C ASN A 560 9.14 11.58 -0.90
N GLY A 561 8.40 11.18 -1.95
CA GLY A 561 7.58 12.09 -2.73
C GLY A 561 8.34 13.00 -3.70
N VAL A 562 9.55 12.63 -4.11
CA VAL A 562 10.39 13.44 -5.01
C VAL A 562 10.45 12.81 -6.39
N VAL A 563 10.20 13.60 -7.42
CA VAL A 563 10.50 13.28 -8.83
C VAL A 563 11.85 13.87 -9.18
N TYR A 564 12.72 13.06 -9.76
CA TYR A 564 14.04 13.46 -10.25
C TYR A 564 14.11 13.38 -11.78
N ALA A 565 14.90 14.28 -12.37
CA ALA A 565 15.43 14.19 -13.71
C ALA A 565 16.95 14.28 -13.65
N ILE A 566 17.66 13.28 -14.18
CA ILE A 566 19.11 13.27 -14.27
C ILE A 566 19.58 13.25 -15.72
N ASP A 567 20.75 13.82 -15.98
CA ASP A 567 21.51 13.67 -17.21
C ASP A 567 22.43 12.44 -17.09
N PRO A 568 22.15 11.31 -17.77
CA PRO A 568 22.93 10.09 -17.62
C PRO A 568 24.35 10.20 -18.21
N LYS A 569 24.59 11.14 -19.13
CA LYS A 569 25.90 11.36 -19.75
C LYS A 569 26.81 12.19 -18.84
N LYS A 570 26.24 13.23 -18.21
CA LYS A 570 26.96 14.08 -17.25
C LYS A 570 26.97 13.52 -15.83
N GLN A 571 26.13 12.50 -15.57
CA GLN A 571 25.93 11.93 -14.23
C GLN A 571 25.61 13.04 -13.21
N SER A 572 24.57 13.82 -13.49
CA SER A 572 24.19 14.97 -12.66
C SER A 572 22.68 15.14 -12.62
N THR A 573 22.16 15.64 -11.49
CA THR A 573 20.75 16.02 -11.35
C THR A 573 20.47 17.30 -12.16
N VAL A 574 19.55 17.21 -13.10
CA VAL A 574 19.07 18.36 -13.90
C VAL A 574 18.07 19.16 -13.08
N TRP A 575 17.11 18.47 -12.46
CA TRP A 575 16.16 19.04 -11.52
C TRP A 575 15.56 17.94 -10.62
N ALA A 576 14.98 18.39 -9.51
CA ALA A 576 14.17 17.58 -8.62
C ALA A 576 12.96 18.39 -8.16
N HIS A 577 11.84 17.71 -7.88
CA HIS A 577 10.62 18.34 -7.37
C HIS A 577 9.93 17.43 -6.34
N LYS A 578 9.76 17.92 -5.12
CA LYS A 578 9.04 17.23 -4.05
C LYS A 578 7.56 17.58 -4.11
N ILE A 579 6.71 16.57 -4.30
CA ILE A 579 5.25 16.70 -4.38
C ILE A 579 4.62 16.62 -2.98
N ASP A 580 5.00 15.61 -2.20
CA ASP A 580 4.60 15.40 -0.80
C ASP A 580 5.64 14.52 -0.08
N ASN A 581 5.24 13.74 0.90
CA ASN A 581 6.15 12.83 1.62
C ASN A 581 5.83 11.35 1.40
N SER A 582 4.92 11.04 0.49
CA SER A 582 4.53 9.67 0.18
C SER A 582 5.15 9.18 -1.12
N MET A 583 5.12 7.87 -1.31
CA MET A 583 5.71 7.19 -2.46
C MET A 583 5.19 7.73 -3.80
N ILE A 584 6.12 8.04 -4.72
CA ILE A 584 5.81 8.33 -6.13
C ILE A 584 5.68 7.01 -6.89
N ASN A 585 4.56 6.80 -7.56
CA ASN A 585 4.38 5.71 -8.52
C ASN A 585 5.31 5.88 -9.72
N THR A 586 5.38 4.86 -10.59
CA THR A 586 6.04 5.06 -11.89
C THR A 586 5.41 6.25 -12.60
N ILE A 587 6.23 7.19 -13.00
CA ILE A 587 5.78 8.42 -13.63
C ILE A 587 5.43 8.22 -15.11
N ASN A 588 4.64 9.11 -15.68
CA ASN A 588 4.37 9.16 -17.12
C ASN A 588 5.07 10.39 -17.71
N VAL A 589 6.14 10.15 -18.46
CA VAL A 589 6.93 11.20 -19.11
C VAL A 589 6.34 11.46 -20.50
N ILE A 590 5.58 12.56 -20.64
CA ILE A 590 4.98 12.96 -21.92
C ILE A 590 6.07 13.41 -22.87
N ASP A 591 6.93 14.32 -22.41
CA ASP A 591 8.17 14.77 -23.00
C ASP A 591 9.10 15.28 -21.88
N SER A 592 10.30 15.75 -22.21
CA SER A 592 11.29 16.21 -21.21
C SER A 592 10.86 17.45 -20.42
N LYS A 593 9.78 18.12 -20.82
CA LYS A 593 9.22 19.31 -20.16
C LYS A 593 7.88 19.08 -19.48
N ASN A 594 7.22 17.96 -19.73
CA ASN A 594 5.88 17.64 -19.23
C ASN A 594 5.85 16.25 -18.61
N ILE A 595 5.79 16.20 -17.29
CA ILE A 595 5.80 14.98 -16.51
C ILE A 595 4.49 14.88 -15.71
N LEU A 596 3.87 13.72 -15.77
CA LEU A 596 2.68 13.40 -15.01
C LEU A 596 3.08 12.40 -13.92
N ALA A 597 2.85 12.76 -12.67
CA ALA A 597 3.17 11.94 -11.51
C ALA A 597 1.95 11.78 -10.58
N SER A 598 1.93 10.70 -9.84
CA SER A 598 0.98 10.46 -8.75
C SER A 598 1.71 9.95 -7.51
N THR A 599 1.15 10.28 -6.34
CA THR A 599 1.67 9.84 -5.04
C THR A 599 0.70 8.90 -4.36
N MET A 600 1.19 8.11 -3.40
CA MET A 600 0.33 7.23 -2.60
C MET A 600 -0.72 8.03 -1.82
N ASP A 601 -0.41 9.22 -1.33
CA ASP A 601 -1.37 10.10 -0.64
C ASP A 601 -2.48 10.69 -1.54
N GLY A 602 -2.53 10.26 -2.81
CA GLY A 602 -3.62 10.65 -3.72
C GLY A 602 -3.40 11.95 -4.48
N LYS A 603 -2.22 12.55 -4.45
CA LYS A 603 -1.92 13.68 -5.33
C LYS A 603 -1.61 13.19 -6.73
N VAL A 604 -2.16 13.89 -7.72
CA VAL A 604 -1.85 13.75 -9.14
C VAL A 604 -1.43 15.11 -9.64
N VAL A 605 -0.23 15.21 -10.19
CA VAL A 605 0.38 16.49 -10.57
C VAL A 605 0.88 16.47 -11.99
N TRP A 606 0.79 17.63 -12.65
CA TRP A 606 1.43 17.88 -13.93
C TRP A 606 2.62 18.81 -13.69
N ILE A 607 3.82 18.26 -13.71
CA ILE A 607 5.05 19.04 -13.56
C ILE A 607 5.45 19.58 -14.95
N LYS A 608 5.72 20.88 -15.01
CA LYS A 608 6.32 21.54 -16.16
C LYS A 608 7.71 22.03 -15.82
N THR A 609 8.64 21.88 -16.77
CA THR A 609 9.97 22.48 -16.71
C THR A 609 10.13 23.51 -17.82
N GLN A 610 10.92 24.54 -17.54
CA GLN A 610 11.27 25.58 -18.53
C GLN A 610 12.26 25.10 -19.57
#